data_a6d725b782078c7a1ab88ba71f6a16cc
#
_entry.id   a6d725b782078c7a1ab88ba71f6a16cc
#
_cell.length_a   1.000
_cell.length_b   1.000
_cell.length_c   1.000
_cell.angle_alpha   90.00
_cell.angle_beta   90.00
_cell.angle_gamma   90.00
#
_symmetry.space_group_name_H-M   'P 1'
#
loop_
_entity.id
_entity.type
_entity.pdbx_description
1 polymer ?
#
loop_
_entity_poly.entity_id
_entity_poly.type
_entity_poly.pdbx_seq_one_letter_code
_entity_poly.pdbx_strand_id
1 'polypeptide(L)'
;CSQSRGLGDVYKRQVMKSAVRIINKKAKFEFILHDSYVAGIVLSGSEIKSIRNSKASIRESFCKFTNKELYIINMSIEKYDYSNDDNYNPKRSRKLLLNKIELNKLKKSVEKKGSSIVPYKLFISEKGFAKLEIFTATGKKLYDKRSTLKDKDNKRNLDRINKNKS
;
A
#
# COMPACT_ATOMS: atom_id res chain seq x y z
N CYS A 1 -50.60 4.95 -10.18
CA CYS A 1 -49.88 3.96 -9.36
C CYS A 1 -48.99 3.08 -10.21
N SER A 2 -47.77 3.41 -10.48
CA SER A 2 -46.77 2.41 -10.89
C SER A 2 -45.37 2.97 -10.98
N GLN A 3 -44.53 2.45 -10.06
CA GLN A 3 -43.23 1.91 -10.34
C GLN A 3 -42.09 2.90 -10.66
N SER A 4 -41.52 3.45 -9.61
CA SER A 4 -40.14 3.87 -9.59
C SER A 4 -39.28 2.94 -8.69
N ARG A 5 -39.31 1.63 -9.00
CA ARG A 5 -38.47 0.59 -8.37
C ARG A 5 -37.40 0.13 -9.36
N GLY A 6 -36.38 0.89 -9.61
CA GLY A 6 -35.34 0.42 -10.54
C GLY A 6 -34.01 1.17 -10.50
N LEU A 7 -34.02 2.42 -10.10
CA LEU A 7 -32.79 3.25 -10.13
C LEU A 7 -31.94 3.14 -8.87
N GLY A 8 -32.51 2.77 -7.73
CA GLY A 8 -31.78 2.64 -6.46
C GLY A 8 -30.88 1.40 -6.39
N ASP A 9 -31.25 0.31 -7.04
CA ASP A 9 -30.48 -0.95 -6.99
C ASP A 9 -29.27 -0.97 -7.93
N VAL A 10 -29.34 -0.23 -9.04
CA VAL A 10 -28.19 -0.09 -9.96
C VAL A 10 -27.09 0.72 -9.31
N TYR A 11 -27.41 1.78 -8.55
CA TYR A 11 -26.43 2.56 -7.81
C TYR A 11 -25.80 1.79 -6.64
N LYS A 12 -26.55 0.96 -5.92
CA LYS A 12 -26.02 0.11 -4.85
C LYS A 12 -25.08 -0.99 -5.37
N ARG A 13 -25.30 -1.55 -6.56
CA ARG A 13 -24.40 -2.55 -7.18
C ARG A 13 -23.06 -1.96 -7.65
N GLN A 14 -23.00 -0.66 -7.97
CA GLN A 14 -21.74 -0.01 -8.34
C GLN A 14 -20.82 0.28 -7.14
N VAL A 15 -21.34 0.30 -5.90
CA VAL A 15 -20.55 0.58 -4.69
C VAL A 15 -19.84 -0.65 -4.13
N MET A 16 -20.18 -1.86 -4.58
CA MET A 16 -19.45 -3.09 -4.23
C MET A 16 -18.34 -3.47 -5.21
N LYS A 17 -17.62 -2.50 -5.78
CA LYS A 17 -16.31 -2.80 -6.35
C LYS A 17 -15.38 -3.14 -5.20
N SER A 18 -14.90 -4.38 -5.19
CA SER A 18 -13.91 -4.95 -4.27
C SER A 18 -12.93 -3.88 -3.82
N ALA A 19 -12.86 -3.63 -2.51
CA ALA A 19 -11.96 -2.62 -1.96
C ALA A 19 -10.56 -2.85 -2.50
N VAL A 20 -10.09 -1.95 -3.35
CA VAL A 20 -8.75 -2.04 -3.97
C VAL A 20 -7.72 -2.17 -2.87
N ARG A 21 -6.94 -3.24 -2.92
CA ARG A 21 -5.88 -3.55 -1.94
C ARG A 21 -4.62 -3.97 -2.68
N ILE A 22 -3.61 -3.11 -2.67
CA ILE A 22 -2.31 -3.40 -3.25
C ILE A 22 -1.33 -3.65 -2.11
N ILE A 23 -0.74 -4.84 -2.05
CA ILE A 23 0.10 -5.29 -0.94
C ILE A 23 1.55 -5.46 -1.42
N ASN A 24 2.49 -4.88 -0.69
CA ASN A 24 3.92 -5.10 -0.88
C ASN A 24 4.37 -6.37 -0.14
N LYS A 25 4.26 -7.50 -0.80
CA LYS A 25 4.71 -8.80 -0.23
C LYS A 25 6.21 -8.84 0.03
N LYS A 26 7.01 -8.07 -0.72
CA LYS A 26 8.47 -7.99 -0.60
C LYS A 26 8.88 -7.37 0.73
N ALA A 27 8.11 -6.42 1.25
CA ALA A 27 8.38 -5.76 2.53
C ALA A 27 8.50 -6.76 3.69
N LYS A 28 7.59 -7.73 3.81
CA LYS A 28 7.66 -8.79 4.84
C LYS A 28 8.86 -9.73 4.70
N PHE A 29 9.34 -9.90 3.47
CA PHE A 29 10.49 -10.75 3.21
C PHE A 29 11.82 -10.06 3.56
N GLU A 30 11.96 -8.79 3.21
CA GLU A 30 13.21 -8.05 3.36
C GLU A 30 13.39 -7.39 4.73
N PHE A 31 12.27 -7.08 5.41
CA PHE A 31 12.26 -6.29 6.64
C PHE A 31 11.56 -7.00 7.79
N ILE A 32 11.99 -6.71 9.00
CA ILE A 32 11.24 -6.96 10.24
C ILE A 32 10.36 -5.74 10.45
N LEU A 33 9.05 -5.94 10.40
CA LEU A 33 8.05 -4.89 10.57
C LEU A 33 7.73 -4.72 12.06
N HIS A 34 7.73 -3.47 12.54
CA HIS A 34 7.44 -3.11 13.92
C HIS A 34 6.08 -2.41 14.01
N ASP A 35 6.06 -1.11 14.25
CA ASP A 35 4.82 -0.35 14.43
C ASP A 35 4.16 0.00 13.10
N SER A 36 2.83 -0.11 13.04
CA SER A 36 2.01 0.26 11.88
C SER A 36 1.34 1.61 12.05
N TYR A 37 1.24 2.36 10.96
CA TYR A 37 0.54 3.64 10.87
C TYR A 37 -0.24 3.70 9.58
N VAL A 38 -1.40 4.37 9.61
CA VAL A 38 -2.24 4.56 8.43
C VAL A 38 -2.19 6.03 8.01
N ALA A 39 -1.55 6.30 6.90
CA ALA A 39 -1.42 7.65 6.34
C ALA A 39 -2.42 7.89 5.20
N GLY A 40 -2.93 9.11 5.08
CA GLY A 40 -3.55 9.58 3.84
C GLY A 40 -2.48 9.91 2.80
N ILE A 41 -2.84 9.92 1.52
CA ILE A 41 -1.93 10.27 0.42
C ILE A 41 -2.50 11.46 -0.33
N VAL A 42 -1.67 12.46 -0.62
CA VAL A 42 -2.03 13.58 -1.49
C VAL A 42 -1.86 13.14 -2.94
N LEU A 43 -2.99 13.00 -3.65
CA LEU A 43 -3.08 12.52 -5.01
C LEU A 43 -3.79 13.53 -5.91
N SER A 44 -3.49 13.48 -7.22
CA SER A 44 -4.30 14.17 -8.23
C SER A 44 -5.58 13.37 -8.56
N GLY A 45 -6.54 14.02 -9.24
CA GLY A 45 -7.79 13.37 -9.63
C GLY A 45 -7.58 12.19 -10.60
N SER A 46 -6.57 12.25 -11.47
CA SER A 46 -6.19 11.18 -12.38
C SER A 46 -5.55 10.01 -11.64
N GLU A 47 -4.69 10.27 -10.65
CA GLU A 47 -4.02 9.24 -9.86
C GLU A 47 -4.98 8.39 -9.03
N ILE A 48 -5.97 9.00 -8.38
CA ILE A 48 -6.97 8.24 -7.59
C ILE A 48 -7.81 7.33 -8.49
N LYS A 49 -8.12 7.77 -9.72
CA LYS A 49 -8.83 6.94 -10.71
C LYS A 49 -7.97 5.74 -11.13
N SER A 50 -6.68 5.92 -11.38
CA SER A 50 -5.74 4.84 -11.68
C SER A 50 -5.60 3.85 -10.54
N ILE A 51 -5.52 4.31 -9.29
CA ILE A 51 -5.50 3.44 -8.10
C ILE A 51 -6.78 2.62 -7.99
N ARG A 52 -7.95 3.20 -8.24
CA ARG A 52 -9.24 2.48 -8.27
C ARG A 52 -9.28 1.39 -9.33
N ASN A 53 -8.55 1.56 -10.42
CA ASN A 53 -8.37 0.56 -11.46
C ASN A 53 -7.22 -0.43 -11.16
N SER A 54 -6.66 -0.40 -9.94
CA SER A 54 -5.51 -1.22 -9.51
C SER A 54 -4.23 -0.98 -10.33
N LYS A 55 -4.14 0.14 -11.04
CA LYS A 55 -2.99 0.55 -11.85
C LYS A 55 -1.95 1.31 -11.02
N ALA A 56 -1.51 0.72 -9.90
CA ALA A 56 -0.48 1.29 -9.04
C ALA A 56 0.41 0.19 -8.43
N SER A 57 1.65 0.54 -8.12
CA SER A 57 2.62 -0.35 -7.48
C SER A 57 3.38 0.36 -6.38
N ILE A 58 3.46 -0.29 -5.21
CA ILE A 58 4.23 0.18 -4.05
C ILE A 58 5.45 -0.71 -3.78
N ARG A 59 5.83 -1.58 -4.71
CA ARG A 59 6.80 -2.66 -4.51
C ARG A 59 8.20 -2.16 -4.18
N GLU A 60 8.63 -1.09 -4.85
CA GLU A 60 9.97 -0.50 -4.73
C GLU A 60 9.94 0.87 -4.06
N SER A 61 8.81 1.21 -3.46
CA SER A 61 8.64 2.49 -2.80
C SER A 61 9.16 2.46 -1.37
N PHE A 62 9.58 3.61 -0.89
CA PHE A 62 10.00 3.85 0.48
C PHE A 62 9.53 5.21 0.95
N CYS A 63 9.48 5.42 2.25
CA CYS A 63 9.08 6.69 2.81
C CYS A 63 10.29 7.44 3.36
N LYS A 64 10.36 8.75 3.11
CA LYS A 64 11.44 9.63 3.56
C LYS A 64 10.87 10.93 4.13
N PHE A 65 11.50 11.42 5.20
CA PHE A 65 11.22 12.75 5.73
C PHE A 65 11.90 13.83 4.88
N THR A 66 11.12 14.83 4.48
CA THR A 66 11.60 16.04 3.82
C THR A 66 10.92 17.24 4.48
N ASN A 67 11.67 18.22 4.97
CA ASN A 67 11.13 19.43 5.61
C ASN A 67 10.09 19.14 6.71
N LYS A 68 10.38 18.20 7.60
CA LYS A 68 9.48 17.76 8.70
C LYS A 68 8.18 17.07 8.25
N GLU A 69 8.01 16.79 6.98
CA GLU A 69 6.89 16.08 6.39
C GLU A 69 7.33 14.72 5.84
N LEU A 70 6.40 13.78 5.77
CA LEU A 70 6.66 12.44 5.25
C LEU A 70 6.21 12.33 3.81
N TYR A 71 7.10 11.83 2.94
CA TYR A 71 6.82 11.59 1.52
C TYR A 71 7.04 10.13 1.18
N ILE A 72 6.20 9.59 0.30
CA ILE A 72 6.47 8.32 -0.38
C ILE A 72 7.18 8.61 -1.70
N ILE A 73 8.28 7.90 -1.92
CA ILE A 73 9.15 8.03 -3.08
C ILE A 73 9.12 6.72 -3.86
N ASN A 74 9.26 6.81 -5.17
CA ASN A 74 9.30 5.67 -6.08
C ASN A 74 8.02 4.80 -6.10
N MET A 75 6.90 5.34 -5.63
CA MET A 75 5.59 4.73 -5.83
C MET A 75 5.16 4.97 -7.28
N SER A 76 4.95 3.90 -8.04
CA SER A 76 4.49 3.98 -9.43
C SER A 76 2.97 3.97 -9.49
N ILE A 77 2.40 4.95 -10.18
CA ILE A 77 0.98 4.98 -10.55
C ILE A 77 0.95 5.19 -12.05
N GLU A 78 0.27 4.33 -12.79
CA GLU A 78 0.12 4.47 -14.24
C GLU A 78 -0.75 5.68 -14.59
N LYS A 79 -0.48 6.30 -15.74
CA LYS A 79 -1.32 7.38 -16.26
C LYS A 79 -2.75 6.86 -16.44
N TYR A 80 -3.73 7.67 -16.05
CA TYR A 80 -5.13 7.34 -16.30
C TYR A 80 -5.44 7.51 -17.80
N ASP A 81 -6.03 6.50 -18.42
CA ASP A 81 -6.21 6.39 -19.88
C ASP A 81 -6.95 7.61 -20.49
N TYR A 82 -7.83 8.24 -19.72
CA TYR A 82 -8.59 9.43 -20.15
C TYR A 82 -8.03 10.73 -19.55
N SER A 83 -6.76 10.78 -19.21
CA SER A 83 -6.08 11.98 -18.70
C SER A 83 -5.30 12.66 -19.83
N ASN A 84 -5.51 13.97 -20.00
CA ASN A 84 -4.81 14.80 -20.97
C ASN A 84 -3.47 15.36 -20.44
N ASP A 85 -2.96 14.83 -19.33
CA ASP A 85 -1.68 15.28 -18.76
C ASP A 85 -0.50 14.75 -19.57
N ASP A 86 0.07 15.55 -20.45
CA ASP A 86 1.23 15.16 -21.28
C ASP A 86 2.52 15.04 -20.46
N ASN A 87 2.64 15.78 -19.37
CA ASN A 87 3.81 15.79 -18.48
C ASN A 87 3.62 14.92 -17.22
N TYR A 88 2.79 13.89 -17.28
CA TYR A 88 2.55 13.01 -16.15
C TYR A 88 3.79 12.23 -15.74
N ASN A 89 4.19 12.36 -14.46
CA ASN A 89 5.28 11.57 -13.89
C ASN A 89 4.74 10.44 -12.99
N PRO A 90 4.80 9.18 -13.43
CA PRO A 90 4.30 8.03 -12.68
C PRO A 90 4.94 7.86 -11.31
N LYS A 91 6.22 8.21 -11.19
CA LYS A 91 7.05 8.00 -9.98
C LYS A 91 7.28 9.27 -9.15
N ARG A 92 6.47 10.31 -9.33
CA ARG A 92 6.61 11.52 -8.52
C ARG A 92 6.52 11.22 -7.02
N SER A 93 7.21 12.01 -6.21
CA SER A 93 7.07 11.94 -4.75
C SER A 93 5.69 12.47 -4.31
N ARG A 94 5.06 11.79 -3.37
CA ARG A 94 3.72 12.13 -2.87
C ARG A 94 3.76 12.34 -1.37
N LYS A 95 3.14 13.41 -0.92
CA LYS A 95 3.06 13.73 0.52
C LYS A 95 2.11 12.75 1.21
N LEU A 96 2.51 12.28 2.40
CA LEU A 96 1.70 11.48 3.29
C LEU A 96 1.13 12.36 4.41
N LEU A 97 -0.15 12.14 4.70
CA LEU A 97 -0.88 12.86 5.73
C LEU A 97 -1.01 11.99 6.98
N LEU A 98 -0.41 12.44 8.06
CA LEU A 98 -0.39 11.82 9.38
C LEU A 98 -0.66 12.87 10.46
N ASN A 99 -1.12 12.42 11.62
CA ASN A 99 -1.25 13.27 12.78
C ASN A 99 0.15 13.71 13.28
N LYS A 100 0.25 14.91 13.86
CA LYS A 100 1.52 15.43 14.40
C LYS A 100 2.18 14.49 15.41
N ILE A 101 1.37 13.84 16.24
CA ILE A 101 1.84 12.87 17.25
C ILE A 101 2.49 11.65 16.58
N GLU A 102 1.83 11.08 15.57
CA GLU A 102 2.32 9.93 14.80
C GLU A 102 3.59 10.29 14.03
N LEU A 103 3.61 11.46 13.41
CA LEU A 103 4.76 11.97 12.66
C LEU A 103 5.98 12.13 13.54
N ASN A 104 5.82 12.65 14.78
CA ASN A 104 6.92 12.77 15.75
C ASN A 104 7.40 11.39 16.25
N LYS A 105 6.49 10.43 16.47
CA LYS A 105 6.85 9.06 16.84
C LYS A 105 7.66 8.39 15.72
N LEU A 106 7.19 8.49 14.48
CA LEU A 106 7.89 7.97 13.31
C LEU A 106 9.27 8.58 13.14
N LYS A 107 9.40 9.91 13.32
CA LYS A 107 10.69 10.59 13.24
C LYS A 107 11.68 10.03 14.24
N LYS A 108 11.29 9.93 15.52
CA LYS A 108 12.13 9.34 16.58
C LYS A 108 12.51 7.88 16.29
N SER A 109 11.62 7.11 15.67
CA SER A 109 11.90 5.71 15.31
C SER A 109 12.93 5.61 14.18
N VAL A 110 12.89 6.52 13.20
CA VAL A 110 13.84 6.53 12.07
C VAL A 110 15.22 7.07 12.46
N GLU A 111 15.31 7.92 13.49
CA GLU A 111 16.59 8.40 14.04
C GLU A 111 17.43 7.25 14.63
N LYS A 112 16.80 6.14 14.99
CA LYS A 112 17.52 4.93 15.43
C LYS A 112 18.23 4.29 14.22
N LYS A 113 19.52 4.03 14.39
CA LYS A 113 20.36 3.44 13.35
C LYS A 113 19.80 2.13 12.80
N GLY A 114 19.62 2.06 11.49
CA GLY A 114 19.12 0.87 10.79
C GLY A 114 17.58 0.78 10.64
N SER A 115 16.84 1.79 11.11
CA SER A 115 15.38 1.85 10.94
C SER A 115 14.99 2.60 9.67
N SER A 116 13.97 2.12 9.00
CA SER A 116 13.38 2.75 7.82
C SER A 116 11.85 2.69 7.87
N ILE A 117 11.18 3.48 7.04
CA ILE A 117 9.71 3.42 6.90
C ILE A 117 9.38 2.78 5.57
N VAL A 118 8.68 1.66 5.63
CA VAL A 118 8.35 0.85 4.44
C VAL A 118 6.84 0.84 4.23
N PRO A 119 6.35 1.19 3.04
CA PRO A 119 4.94 1.04 2.69
C PRO A 119 4.60 -0.44 2.50
N TYR A 120 3.51 -0.85 3.13
CA TYR A 120 3.08 -2.25 3.12
C TYR A 120 1.81 -2.47 2.30
N LYS A 121 0.81 -1.61 2.49
CA LYS A 121 -0.50 -1.80 1.87
C LYS A 121 -1.10 -0.46 1.45
N LEU A 122 -1.50 -0.39 0.20
CA LEU A 122 -2.30 0.71 -0.34
C LEU A 122 -3.75 0.23 -0.48
N PHE A 123 -4.69 1.00 0.01
CA PHE A 123 -6.11 0.66 -0.07
C PHE A 123 -6.99 1.91 -0.19
N ILE A 124 -8.21 1.71 -0.65
CA ILE A 124 -9.24 2.74 -0.68
C ILE A 124 -10.14 2.55 0.53
N SER A 125 -10.32 3.62 1.33
CA SER A 125 -11.24 3.62 2.45
C SER A 125 -12.71 3.62 1.97
N GLU A 126 -13.65 3.29 2.86
CA GLU A 126 -15.09 3.33 2.57
C GLU A 126 -15.56 4.70 2.08
N LYS A 127 -14.93 5.77 2.55
CA LYS A 127 -15.17 7.15 2.12
C LYS A 127 -14.54 7.50 0.75
N GLY A 128 -13.88 6.55 0.07
CA GLY A 128 -13.27 6.73 -1.24
C GLY A 128 -11.87 7.36 -1.25
N PHE A 129 -11.24 7.58 -0.09
CA PHE A 129 -9.88 8.12 0.02
C PHE A 129 -8.83 7.03 -0.06
N ALA A 130 -7.75 7.29 -0.79
CA ALA A 130 -6.58 6.42 -0.78
C ALA A 130 -5.83 6.55 0.55
N LYS A 131 -5.56 5.42 1.17
CA LYS A 131 -4.79 5.29 2.40
C LYS A 131 -3.64 4.33 2.21
N LEU A 132 -2.53 4.61 2.87
CA LEU A 132 -1.32 3.81 2.87
C LEU A 132 -1.00 3.36 4.28
N GLU A 133 -0.94 2.05 4.47
CA GLU A 133 -0.43 1.45 5.70
C GLU A 133 1.10 1.35 5.58
N ILE A 134 1.79 2.00 6.47
CA ILE A 134 3.25 2.06 6.55
C ILE A 134 3.73 1.44 7.86
N PHE A 135 4.92 0.85 7.82
CA PHE A 135 5.56 0.25 9.01
C PHE A 135 6.92 0.87 9.26
N THR A 136 7.26 1.05 10.53
CA THR A 136 8.65 1.17 10.93
C THR A 136 9.29 -0.20 10.78
N ALA A 137 10.45 -0.28 10.17
CA ALA A 137 11.05 -1.54 9.77
C ALA A 137 12.56 -1.53 9.91
N THR A 138 13.13 -2.67 10.25
CA THR A 138 14.57 -2.92 10.24
C THR A 138 14.92 -3.98 9.21
N GLY A 139 16.02 -3.81 8.48
CA GLY A 139 16.46 -4.78 7.47
C GLY A 139 16.78 -6.14 8.10
N LYS A 140 16.27 -7.22 7.52
CA LYS A 140 16.61 -8.58 7.92
C LYS A 140 18.05 -8.92 7.52
N LYS A 141 18.78 -9.61 8.38
CA LYS A 141 20.09 -10.18 8.05
C LYS A 141 19.95 -11.30 7.03
N LEU A 142 21.01 -11.60 6.30
CA LEU A 142 21.00 -12.66 5.26
C LEU A 142 20.58 -14.02 5.82
N TYR A 143 20.98 -14.34 7.05
CA TYR A 143 20.59 -15.56 7.74
C TYR A 143 19.07 -15.66 7.95
N ASP A 144 18.43 -14.57 8.41
CA ASP A 144 16.98 -14.52 8.64
C ASP A 144 16.19 -14.67 7.34
N LYS A 145 16.72 -14.14 6.23
CA LYS A 145 16.12 -14.30 4.90
C LYS A 145 16.14 -15.75 4.44
N ARG A 146 17.24 -16.48 4.68
CA ARG A 146 17.36 -17.91 4.35
C ARG A 146 16.41 -18.77 5.18
N SER A 147 16.29 -18.50 6.47
CA SER A 147 15.33 -19.17 7.35
C SER A 147 13.89 -18.98 6.85
N THR A 148 13.50 -17.74 6.56
CA THR A 148 12.16 -17.41 6.04
C THR A 148 11.85 -18.14 4.73
N LEU A 149 12.84 -18.36 3.86
CA LEU A 149 12.67 -19.12 2.61
C LEU A 149 12.44 -20.61 2.90
N LYS A 150 13.25 -21.21 3.78
CA LYS A 150 13.08 -22.62 4.19
C LYS A 150 11.70 -22.87 4.79
N ASP A 151 11.23 -22.00 5.68
CA ASP A 151 9.90 -22.13 6.30
C ASP A 151 8.78 -22.05 5.27
N LYS A 152 8.92 -21.17 4.29
CA LYS A 152 7.95 -21.03 3.21
C LYS A 152 7.92 -22.25 2.29
N ASP A 153 9.06 -22.85 2.00
CA ASP A 153 9.15 -24.05 1.16
C ASP A 153 8.63 -25.28 1.91
N ASN A 154 8.93 -25.40 3.20
CA ASN A 154 8.38 -26.44 4.06
C ASN A 154 6.85 -26.36 4.11
N LYS A 155 6.30 -25.17 4.30
CA LYS A 155 4.85 -24.97 4.30
C LYS A 155 4.21 -25.36 2.95
N ARG A 156 4.82 -24.99 1.83
CA ARG A 156 4.33 -25.38 0.49
C ARG A 156 4.34 -26.90 0.30
N ASN A 157 5.39 -27.57 0.79
CA ASN A 157 5.49 -29.03 0.70
C ASN A 157 4.41 -29.71 1.55
N LEU A 158 4.17 -29.23 2.78
CA LEU A 158 3.08 -29.72 3.62
C LEU A 158 1.71 -29.53 2.97
N ASP A 159 1.44 -28.36 2.39
CA ASP A 159 0.19 -28.08 1.68
C ASP A 159 -0.02 -29.01 0.47
N ARG A 160 1.06 -29.37 -0.26
CA ARG A 160 1.01 -30.35 -1.36
C ARG A 160 0.69 -31.76 -0.86
N ILE A 161 1.32 -32.20 0.22
CA ILE A 161 1.08 -33.52 0.82
C ILE A 161 -0.36 -33.65 1.30
N ASN A 162 -0.88 -32.60 1.95
CA ASN A 162 -2.26 -32.58 2.45
C ASN A 162 -3.29 -32.62 1.32
N LYS A 163 -3.03 -31.94 0.18
CA LYS A 163 -3.91 -32.01 -1.01
C LYS A 163 -3.91 -33.38 -1.71
N ASN A 164 -2.82 -34.11 -1.62
CA ASN A 164 -2.73 -35.45 -2.23
C ASN A 164 -3.33 -36.56 -1.34
N LYS A 165 -3.71 -36.25 -0.10
CA LYS A 165 -4.37 -37.18 0.84
C LYS A 165 -5.91 -37.01 0.89
N SER A 166 -6.45 -36.00 0.19
CA SER A 166 -7.88 -35.79 -0.02
C SER A 166 -8.30 -36.21 -1.40
#